data_5a235f3a3afa98f228e478f20d64627a
#
_entry.id   5a235f3a3afa98f228e478f20d64627a
#
_cell.length_a   1.000
_cell.length_b   1.000
_cell.length_c   1.000
_cell.angle_alpha   90.00
_cell.angle_beta   90.00
_cell.angle_gamma   90.00
#
_symmetry.space_group_name_H-M   'P 1'
#
loop_
_entity.id
_entity.type
_entity.pdbx_description
1 polymer ?
#
loop_
_entity_poly.entity_id
_entity_poly.type
_entity_poly.pdbx_seq_one_letter_code
_entity_poly.pdbx_strand_id
1 'polypeptide(L)'
;MKSGIIYEGPSAYDGKPIVVIATWSKRNSKTGGVLQTYILCRDTDPREASKSGQDSTICGACPHRGTPTQDPDRKIAKGRTCYVNLGQGVLIAWRAYHRGVYPMAADTTSRKALGRGRVVRIGTY
;
A
#
# COMPACT_ATOMS: atom_id res chain seq x y z
N MET A 1 -13.11 -6.78 -10.68
CA MET A 1 -12.32 -5.85 -9.87
C MET A 1 -11.68 -4.81 -10.76
N LYS A 2 -11.70 -3.58 -10.33
CA LYS A 2 -11.04 -2.46 -11.04
C LYS A 2 -9.88 -1.97 -10.18
N SER A 3 -8.77 -1.62 -10.81
CA SER A 3 -7.56 -1.22 -10.11
C SER A 3 -6.67 -0.35 -11.00
N GLY A 4 -5.82 0.41 -10.39
CA GLY A 4 -4.86 1.23 -11.12
C GLY A 4 -3.87 1.91 -10.20
N ILE A 5 -2.73 2.30 -10.77
CA ILE A 5 -1.71 3.10 -10.10
C ILE A 5 -2.11 4.56 -10.22
N ILE A 6 -2.38 5.22 -9.10
CA ILE A 6 -2.79 6.63 -9.11
C ILE A 6 -1.64 7.59 -8.82
N TYR A 7 -0.53 7.09 -8.29
CA TYR A 7 0.68 7.88 -8.08
C TYR A 7 1.90 6.96 -8.04
N GLU A 8 2.98 7.39 -8.65
CA GLU A 8 4.29 6.75 -8.56
C GLU A 8 5.34 7.86 -8.56
N GLY A 9 6.11 7.95 -7.49
CA GLY A 9 7.09 9.01 -7.35
C GLY A 9 7.62 9.10 -5.92
N PRO A 10 8.31 10.23 -5.59
CA PRO A 10 8.93 10.40 -4.29
C PRO A 10 7.91 10.59 -3.17
N SER A 11 8.23 10.04 -1.99
CA SER A 11 7.49 10.29 -0.76
C SER A 11 7.73 11.72 -0.27
N ALA A 12 6.69 12.33 0.31
CA ALA A 12 6.80 13.64 0.95
C ALA A 12 7.66 13.61 2.23
N TYR A 13 7.83 12.44 2.84
CA TYR A 13 8.61 12.32 4.09
C TYR A 13 10.11 12.31 3.86
N ASP A 14 10.59 11.51 2.90
CA ASP A 14 12.03 11.26 2.74
C ASP A 14 12.50 11.23 1.27
N GLY A 15 11.60 11.47 0.32
CA GLY A 15 11.92 11.48 -1.10
C GLY A 15 12.15 10.11 -1.73
N LYS A 16 12.05 9.03 -0.97
CA LYS A 16 12.20 7.68 -1.53
C LYS A 16 10.97 7.28 -2.33
N PRO A 17 11.13 6.39 -3.35
CA PRO A 17 10.03 6.06 -4.26
C PRO A 17 8.92 5.28 -3.57
N ILE A 18 7.69 5.75 -3.79
CA ILE A 18 6.46 5.07 -3.37
C ILE A 18 5.55 4.85 -4.57
N VAL A 19 4.59 3.98 -4.40
CA VAL A 19 3.50 3.77 -5.34
C VAL A 19 2.19 3.78 -4.57
N VAL A 20 1.17 4.43 -5.15
CA VAL A 20 -0.19 4.43 -4.59
C VAL A 20 -1.11 3.72 -5.57
N ILE A 21 -1.75 2.67 -5.10
CA ILE A 21 -2.62 1.81 -5.89
C ILE A 21 -4.04 1.93 -5.36
N ALA A 22 -5.00 2.12 -6.26
CA ALA A 22 -6.41 2.09 -5.93
C ALA A 22 -7.05 0.82 -6.47
N THR A 23 -7.86 0.16 -5.66
CA THR A 23 -8.59 -1.05 -6.05
C THR A 23 -10.05 -0.94 -5.65
N TRP A 24 -10.92 -1.55 -6.46
CA TRP A 24 -12.35 -1.58 -6.20
C TRP A 24 -12.94 -2.93 -6.62
N SER A 25 -13.81 -3.49 -5.79
CA SER A 25 -14.55 -4.71 -6.10
C SER A 25 -15.92 -4.68 -5.45
N LYS A 26 -16.96 -4.98 -6.23
CA LYS A 26 -18.32 -5.15 -5.72
C LYS A 26 -18.44 -6.34 -4.75
N ARG A 27 -17.55 -7.31 -4.88
CA ARG A 27 -17.60 -8.57 -4.11
C ARG A 27 -16.88 -8.47 -2.76
N ASN A 28 -16.23 -7.34 -2.48
CA ASN A 28 -15.53 -7.17 -1.21
C ASN A 28 -16.52 -6.86 -0.11
N SER A 29 -16.84 -7.86 0.71
CA SER A 29 -17.80 -7.75 1.81
C SER A 29 -17.35 -6.78 2.91
N LYS A 30 -16.05 -6.57 3.05
CA LYS A 30 -15.50 -5.65 4.08
C LYS A 30 -15.65 -4.19 3.71
N THR A 31 -15.63 -3.87 2.43
CA THR A 31 -15.61 -2.48 1.96
C THR A 31 -16.85 -2.06 1.20
N GLY A 32 -17.74 -3.00 0.86
CA GLY A 32 -19.06 -2.69 0.28
C GLY A 32 -19.01 -1.84 -0.99
N GLY A 33 -17.99 -1.97 -1.82
CA GLY A 33 -17.82 -1.17 -3.03
C GLY A 33 -17.07 0.14 -2.82
N VAL A 34 -16.50 0.37 -1.63
CA VAL A 34 -15.60 1.48 -1.35
C VAL A 34 -14.27 1.26 -2.04
N LEU A 35 -13.75 2.31 -2.67
CA LEU A 35 -12.42 2.27 -3.28
C LEU A 35 -11.36 2.18 -2.18
N GLN A 36 -10.48 1.20 -2.27
CA GLN A 36 -9.36 1.04 -1.33
C GLN A 36 -8.07 1.59 -1.94
N THR A 37 -7.24 2.20 -1.11
CA THR A 37 -5.92 2.68 -1.53
C THR A 37 -4.82 1.98 -0.73
N TYR A 38 -3.74 1.64 -1.44
CA TYR A 38 -2.52 1.09 -0.86
C TYR A 38 -1.38 2.04 -1.17
N ILE A 39 -0.67 2.48 -0.14
CA ILE A 39 0.56 3.27 -0.29
C ILE A 39 1.71 2.35 0.06
N LEU A 40 2.61 2.11 -0.88
CA LEU A 40 3.66 1.10 -0.73
C LEU A 40 5.02 1.70 -1.04
N CYS A 41 6.07 1.24 -0.33
CA CYS A 41 7.43 1.42 -0.81
C CYS A 41 7.56 0.67 -2.13
N ARG A 42 7.93 1.37 -3.21
CA ARG A 42 7.93 0.78 -4.55
C ARG A 42 8.84 -0.44 -4.64
N ASP A 43 10.06 -0.33 -4.10
CA ASP A 43 11.13 -1.30 -4.31
C ASP A 43 11.37 -2.24 -3.12
N THR A 44 10.58 -2.10 -2.05
CA THR A 44 10.77 -2.89 -0.84
C THR A 44 9.47 -3.58 -0.43
N ASP A 45 9.53 -4.90 -0.27
CA ASP A 45 8.42 -5.70 0.27
C ASP A 45 7.89 -5.07 1.57
N PRO A 46 6.56 -4.95 1.76
CA PRO A 46 6.00 -4.30 2.95
C PRO A 46 6.50 -4.86 4.28
N ARG A 47 6.74 -6.18 4.37
CA ARG A 47 7.26 -6.80 5.58
C ARG A 47 8.72 -6.42 5.82
N GLU A 48 9.53 -6.41 4.76
CA GLU A 48 10.91 -5.95 4.83
C GLU A 48 10.99 -4.46 5.15
N ALA A 49 10.08 -3.65 4.60
CA ALA A 49 10.01 -2.22 4.93
C ALA A 49 9.73 -2.02 6.43
N SER A 50 8.80 -2.77 7.00
CA SER A 50 8.54 -2.74 8.45
C SER A 50 9.77 -3.16 9.25
N LYS A 51 10.35 -4.29 8.90
CA LYS A 51 11.47 -4.89 9.62
C LYS A 51 12.73 -4.03 9.60
N SER A 52 13.02 -3.39 8.49
CA SER A 52 14.21 -2.54 8.31
C SER A 52 14.00 -1.09 8.78
N GLY A 53 12.78 -0.68 9.07
CA GLY A 53 12.43 0.71 9.37
C GLY A 53 12.19 1.57 8.14
N GLN A 54 12.28 1.01 6.94
CA GLN A 54 12.03 1.72 5.68
C GLN A 54 10.56 2.14 5.51
N ASP A 55 9.66 1.58 6.30
CA ASP A 55 8.26 2.00 6.35
C ASP A 55 8.08 3.47 6.78
N SER A 56 9.13 4.11 7.30
CA SER A 56 9.14 5.56 7.55
C SER A 56 8.87 6.38 6.29
N THR A 57 9.19 5.84 5.12
CA THR A 57 8.87 6.44 3.82
C THR A 57 7.36 6.67 3.65
N ILE A 58 6.54 5.81 4.24
CA ILE A 58 5.08 5.88 4.18
C ILE A 58 4.50 6.46 5.47
N CYS A 59 4.97 5.94 6.61
CA CYS A 59 4.37 6.19 7.92
C CYS A 59 4.97 7.37 8.67
N GLY A 60 6.13 7.87 8.23
CA GLY A 60 6.84 8.93 8.95
C GLY A 60 7.21 8.48 10.35
N ALA A 61 6.89 9.27 11.35
CA ALA A 61 7.21 9.01 12.76
C ALA A 61 6.08 8.33 13.53
N CYS A 62 5.19 7.60 12.86
CA CYS A 62 4.06 6.93 13.52
C CYS A 62 4.52 5.99 14.64
N PRO A 63 3.99 6.11 15.87
CA PRO A 63 4.45 5.31 17.01
C PRO A 63 4.05 3.83 16.92
N HIS A 64 3.11 3.47 16.04
CA HIS A 64 2.63 2.09 15.89
C HIS A 64 3.48 1.25 14.96
N ARG A 65 4.55 1.80 14.39
CA ARG A 65 5.44 1.08 13.45
C ARG A 65 6.20 -0.06 14.11
N GLY A 66 6.53 0.07 15.37
CA GLY A 66 7.44 -0.84 16.05
C GLY A 66 8.90 -0.45 15.86
N THR A 67 9.81 -1.32 16.32
CA THR A 67 11.25 -1.09 16.27
C THR A 67 11.88 -1.98 15.21
N PRO A 68 12.72 -1.43 14.31
CA PRO A 68 13.45 -2.24 13.32
C PRO A 68 14.27 -3.34 13.99
N THR A 69 14.38 -4.49 13.34
CA THR A 69 15.11 -5.65 13.85
C THR A 69 15.81 -6.39 12.73
N GLN A 70 16.91 -7.04 13.05
CA GLN A 70 17.63 -7.93 12.13
C GLN A 70 17.38 -9.41 12.44
N ASP A 71 16.49 -9.71 13.40
CA ASP A 71 16.16 -11.07 13.80
C ASP A 71 15.57 -11.86 12.61
N PRO A 72 16.24 -12.96 12.16
CA PRO A 72 15.78 -13.73 11.01
C PRO A 72 14.45 -14.46 11.26
N ASP A 73 14.07 -14.66 12.52
CA ASP A 73 12.81 -15.33 12.88
C ASP A 73 11.61 -14.38 12.85
N ARG A 74 11.83 -13.09 12.68
CA ARG A 74 10.75 -12.09 12.62
C ARG A 74 10.52 -11.63 11.18
N LYS A 75 9.25 -11.46 10.83
CA LYS A 75 8.84 -11.01 9.50
C LYS A 75 8.57 -9.51 9.43
N ILE A 76 8.32 -8.88 10.59
CA ILE A 76 7.99 -7.46 10.70
C ILE A 76 8.75 -6.83 11.88
N ALA A 77 8.64 -5.52 12.04
CA ALA A 77 9.26 -4.80 13.14
C ALA A 77 8.82 -5.34 14.51
N LYS A 78 9.72 -5.29 15.48
CA LYS A 78 9.45 -5.73 16.84
C LYS A 78 8.47 -4.76 17.52
N GLY A 79 7.43 -5.32 18.15
CA GLY A 79 6.47 -4.51 18.90
C GLY A 79 5.55 -3.67 18.04
N ARG A 80 5.40 -3.97 16.76
CA ARG A 80 4.45 -3.29 15.87
C ARG A 80 3.02 -3.45 16.39
N THR A 81 2.32 -2.32 16.56
CA THR A 81 0.94 -2.27 17.05
C THR A 81 -0.06 -1.74 16.02
N CYS A 82 0.39 -1.44 14.80
CA CYS A 82 -0.49 -1.03 13.71
C CYS A 82 -1.44 -2.16 13.33
N TYR A 83 -2.71 -1.84 13.11
CA TYR A 83 -3.75 -2.81 12.76
C TYR A 83 -3.58 -3.39 11.35
N VAL A 84 -2.81 -2.75 10.49
CA VAL A 84 -2.62 -3.19 9.10
C VAL A 84 -1.80 -4.47 9.05
N ASN A 85 -2.37 -5.51 8.46
CA ASN A 85 -1.69 -6.79 8.28
C ASN A 85 -0.85 -6.75 7.00
N LEU A 86 0.48 -6.75 7.16
CA LEU A 86 1.42 -6.65 6.05
C LEU A 86 1.58 -7.97 5.27
N GLY A 87 1.08 -9.09 5.80
CA GLY A 87 1.19 -10.40 5.18
C GLY A 87 0.02 -10.81 4.29
N GLN A 88 -0.96 -9.94 4.13
CA GLN A 88 -2.17 -10.25 3.33
C GLN A 88 -2.38 -9.22 2.22
N GLY A 89 -3.47 -8.45 2.25
CA GLY A 89 -3.86 -7.55 1.16
C GLY A 89 -2.74 -6.62 0.69
N VAL A 90 -2.01 -6.04 1.61
CA VAL A 90 -0.89 -5.14 1.32
C VAL A 90 0.22 -5.86 0.54
N LEU A 91 0.60 -7.05 0.98
CA LEU A 91 1.63 -7.85 0.31
C LEU A 91 1.18 -8.33 -1.06
N ILE A 92 -0.07 -8.74 -1.18
CA ILE A 92 -0.67 -9.15 -2.46
C ILE A 92 -0.64 -8.01 -3.45
N ALA A 93 -1.01 -6.80 -3.02
CA ALA A 93 -0.97 -5.61 -3.86
C ALA A 93 0.45 -5.27 -4.33
N TRP A 94 1.44 -5.34 -3.44
CA TRP A 94 2.84 -5.11 -3.78
C TRP A 94 3.36 -6.11 -4.81
N ARG A 95 3.07 -7.40 -4.59
CA ARG A 95 3.47 -8.46 -5.54
C ARG A 95 2.79 -8.29 -6.90
N ALA A 96 1.50 -7.95 -6.91
CA ALA A 96 0.76 -7.70 -8.14
C ALA A 96 1.33 -6.49 -8.90
N TYR A 97 1.71 -5.43 -8.18
CA TYR A 97 2.39 -4.28 -8.78
C TYR A 97 3.66 -4.70 -9.51
N HIS A 98 4.50 -5.51 -8.87
CA HIS A 98 5.76 -5.98 -9.46
C HIS A 98 5.56 -6.95 -10.63
N ARG A 99 4.39 -7.58 -10.75
CA ARG A 99 4.02 -8.39 -11.93
C ARG A 99 3.44 -7.55 -13.07
N GLY A 100 3.30 -6.24 -12.89
CA GLY A 100 2.75 -5.35 -13.92
C GLY A 100 1.24 -5.48 -14.11
N VAL A 101 0.50 -5.92 -13.10
CA VAL A 101 -0.95 -6.17 -13.19
C VAL A 101 -1.75 -4.87 -13.22
N TYR A 102 -1.24 -3.81 -12.59
CA TYR A 102 -2.00 -2.56 -12.45
C TYR A 102 -1.69 -1.58 -13.58
N PRO A 103 -2.70 -1.09 -14.33
CA PRO A 103 -2.49 -0.03 -15.31
C PRO A 103 -2.25 1.32 -14.62
N MET A 104 -1.58 2.24 -15.31
CA MET A 104 -1.45 3.60 -14.86
C MET A 104 -2.79 4.32 -14.98
N ALA A 105 -3.27 4.89 -13.87
CA ALA A 105 -4.52 5.66 -13.85
C ALA A 105 -4.40 7.05 -14.49
N ALA A 106 -3.23 7.42 -14.99
CA ALA A 106 -3.07 8.58 -15.87
C ALA A 106 -3.80 8.38 -17.21
N ASP A 107 -4.04 7.13 -17.62
CA ASP A 107 -4.92 6.81 -18.73
C ASP A 107 -6.36 7.23 -18.38
N THR A 108 -6.99 7.96 -19.29
CA THR A 108 -8.37 8.45 -19.13
C THR A 108 -9.36 7.30 -18.86
N THR A 109 -9.16 6.15 -19.51
CA THR A 109 -10.01 4.96 -19.33
C THR A 109 -9.88 4.43 -17.90
N SER A 110 -8.66 4.34 -17.37
CA SER A 110 -8.43 3.88 -16.00
C SER A 110 -9.01 4.83 -14.97
N ARG A 111 -8.91 6.14 -15.19
CA ARG A 111 -9.56 7.15 -14.31
C ARG A 111 -11.06 6.98 -14.26
N LYS A 112 -11.70 6.77 -15.41
CA LYS A 112 -13.14 6.52 -15.50
C LYS A 112 -13.53 5.22 -14.79
N ALA A 113 -12.70 4.19 -14.94
CA ALA A 113 -12.93 2.89 -14.30
C ALA A 113 -12.85 2.97 -12.78
N LEU A 114 -11.92 3.75 -12.23
CA LEU A 114 -11.78 3.97 -10.80
C LEU A 114 -12.88 4.87 -10.24
N GLY A 115 -13.49 5.68 -11.09
CA GLY A 115 -14.75 6.31 -10.80
C GLY A 115 -14.67 7.69 -10.17
N ARG A 116 -15.46 8.60 -10.73
CA ARG A 116 -15.72 9.90 -10.16
C ARG A 116 -16.77 9.76 -9.04
N GLY A 117 -16.57 10.46 -7.93
CA GLY A 117 -17.55 10.49 -6.83
C GLY A 117 -17.63 9.25 -5.98
N ARG A 118 -16.66 8.34 -6.06
CA ARG A 118 -16.61 7.17 -5.20
C ARG A 118 -16.09 7.50 -3.82
N VAL A 119 -16.63 6.82 -2.81
CA VAL A 119 -16.07 6.87 -1.46
C VAL A 119 -14.74 6.09 -1.46
N VAL A 120 -13.72 6.70 -0.89
CA VAL A 120 -12.36 6.15 -0.85
C VAL A 120 -11.99 5.79 0.59
N ARG A 121 -11.53 4.56 0.80
CA ARG A 121 -10.95 4.16 2.07
C ARG A 121 -9.46 4.51 2.06
N ILE A 122 -9.07 5.44 2.91
CA ILE A 122 -7.67 5.81 3.14
C ILE A 122 -7.19 5.03 4.36
N GLY A 123 -5.92 4.60 4.34
CA GLY A 123 -5.34 3.89 5.47
C GLY A 123 -5.48 2.37 5.40
N THR A 124 -5.70 1.82 4.22
CA THR A 124 -5.57 0.37 4.01
C THR A 124 -4.10 -0.06 4.19
N TYR A 125 -3.19 0.84 3.90
CA TYR A 125 -1.80 0.85 4.36
C TYR A 125 -1.24 2.24 4.29
#